data_19d45578e8bb1af291872f542a78ab9b
#
_entry.id   19d45578e8bb1af291872f542a78ab9b
#
_cell.length_a   1.000
_cell.length_b   1.000
_cell.length_c   1.000
_cell.angle_alpha   90.00
_cell.angle_beta   90.00
_cell.angle_gamma   90.00
#
_symmetry.space_group_name_H-M   'P 1'
#
loop_
_entity.id
_entity.type
_entity.pdbx_description
1 polymer ?
#
loop_
_entity_poly.entity_id
_entity_poly.type
_entity_poly.pdbx_seq_one_letter_code
_entity_poly.pdbx_strand_id
1 'polypeptide(L)'
;MSDRAPDGWTVRSNDWMVHEQIRKLALRYAVAVDRRDLDLLVSLFVDDVNVGARGTGREALRAEFDESLRAIGVSMLFVGNHLIDRDEQDSNKATGIVYCRARIQPEPDSPRMIEQAIQYSDRYECRDGRWYFVGRKHELFWGVELAEQPLTQAPANWPVGQVGVGTIPHRYASWQRFWA
;
A
#
# COMPACT_ATOMS: atom_id res chain seq x y z
N MET A 1 -28.92 -29.52 3.67
CA MET A 1 -27.88 -29.87 2.69
C MET A 1 -26.77 -28.86 2.85
N SER A 2 -25.60 -29.32 3.23
CA SER A 2 -24.43 -28.44 3.47
C SER A 2 -23.84 -28.05 2.13
N ASP A 3 -23.92 -26.77 1.76
CA ASP A 3 -23.23 -26.18 0.61
C ASP A 3 -21.71 -26.09 0.89
N ARG A 4 -21.05 -27.24 0.96
CA ARG A 4 -19.58 -27.27 0.88
C ARG A 4 -19.20 -27.32 -0.58
N ALA A 5 -18.50 -26.30 -1.05
CA ALA A 5 -17.81 -26.35 -2.32
C ALA A 5 -16.82 -27.54 -2.33
N PRO A 6 -16.58 -28.19 -3.48
CA PRO A 6 -15.77 -29.41 -3.60
C PRO A 6 -14.30 -29.26 -3.15
N ASP A 7 -13.82 -28.04 -3.00
CA ASP A 7 -12.45 -27.64 -2.60
C ASP A 7 -12.32 -27.24 -1.12
N GLY A 8 -13.39 -27.39 -0.35
CA GLY A 8 -13.41 -27.01 1.08
C GLY A 8 -13.62 -25.53 1.35
N TRP A 9 -13.82 -24.71 0.33
CA TRP A 9 -14.10 -23.27 0.46
C TRP A 9 -15.56 -23.06 0.85
N THR A 10 -15.80 -22.47 2.02
CA THR A 10 -17.15 -22.12 2.47
C THR A 10 -17.40 -20.65 2.17
N VAL A 11 -18.30 -20.36 1.21
CA VAL A 11 -18.74 -18.99 0.90
C VAL A 11 -19.89 -18.63 1.86
N ARG A 12 -19.66 -17.65 2.75
CA ARG A 12 -20.71 -17.04 3.57
C ARG A 12 -21.28 -15.83 2.83
N SER A 13 -22.55 -15.60 2.90
CA SER A 13 -23.27 -14.56 2.13
C SER A 13 -22.74 -13.12 2.31
N ASN A 14 -21.97 -12.83 3.37
CA ASN A 14 -21.37 -11.52 3.64
C ASN A 14 -19.85 -11.49 3.41
N ASP A 15 -19.20 -12.60 3.01
CA ASP A 15 -17.73 -12.64 2.91
C ASP A 15 -17.19 -11.72 1.83
N TRP A 16 -17.90 -11.60 0.70
CA TRP A 16 -17.46 -10.73 -0.39
C TRP A 16 -17.38 -9.25 0.03
N MET A 17 -18.31 -8.74 0.86
CA MET A 17 -18.25 -7.35 1.35
C MET A 17 -17.06 -7.12 2.27
N VAL A 18 -16.78 -8.08 3.16
CA VAL A 18 -15.61 -8.03 4.04
C VAL A 18 -14.32 -8.06 3.22
N HIS A 19 -14.23 -8.99 2.27
CA HIS A 19 -13.06 -9.09 1.37
C HIS A 19 -12.86 -7.80 0.59
N GLU A 20 -13.94 -7.20 0.05
CA GLU A 20 -13.85 -5.95 -0.69
C GLU A 20 -13.42 -4.77 0.20
N GLN A 21 -13.88 -4.68 1.45
CA GLN A 21 -13.44 -3.66 2.39
C GLN A 21 -11.96 -3.81 2.73
N ILE A 22 -11.48 -5.04 2.98
CA ILE A 22 -10.07 -5.33 3.26
C ILE A 22 -9.20 -5.07 2.01
N ARG A 23 -9.65 -5.49 0.82
CA ARG A 23 -8.93 -5.18 -0.44
C ARG A 23 -8.74 -3.69 -0.65
N LYS A 24 -9.75 -2.89 -0.34
CA LYS A 24 -9.67 -1.42 -0.41
C LYS A 24 -8.60 -0.82 0.50
N LEU A 25 -8.26 -1.47 1.63
CA LEU A 25 -7.17 -0.99 2.49
C LEU A 25 -5.83 -1.04 1.75
N ALA A 26 -5.51 -2.17 1.09
CA ALA A 26 -4.26 -2.31 0.34
C ALA A 26 -4.17 -1.32 -0.82
N LEU A 27 -5.27 -1.11 -1.56
CA LEU A 27 -5.33 -0.15 -2.66
C LEU A 27 -5.17 1.30 -2.17
N ARG A 28 -5.86 1.67 -1.08
CA ARG A 28 -5.74 3.01 -0.48
C ARG A 28 -4.37 3.26 0.10
N TYR A 29 -3.76 2.24 0.70
CA TYR A 29 -2.38 2.31 1.20
C TYR A 29 -1.42 2.68 0.06
N ALA A 30 -1.46 1.96 -1.07
CA ALA A 30 -0.62 2.24 -2.22
C ALA A 30 -0.80 3.68 -2.73
N VAL A 31 -2.07 4.10 -2.91
CA VAL A 31 -2.39 5.47 -3.35
C VAL A 31 -1.90 6.52 -2.34
N ALA A 32 -2.05 6.28 -1.03
CA ALA A 32 -1.61 7.21 0.00
C ALA A 32 -0.08 7.36 0.03
N VAL A 33 0.65 6.25 -0.08
CA VAL A 33 2.12 6.24 -0.18
C VAL A 33 2.57 7.05 -1.40
N ASP A 34 2.03 6.75 -2.59
CA ASP A 34 2.44 7.40 -3.83
C ASP A 34 2.12 8.90 -3.84
N ARG A 35 1.06 9.31 -3.15
CA ARG A 35 0.63 10.71 -3.03
C ARG A 35 1.24 11.46 -1.85
N ARG A 36 1.99 10.76 -0.98
CA ARG A 36 2.47 11.32 0.30
C ARG A 36 1.31 11.85 1.16
N ASP A 37 0.17 11.17 1.12
CA ASP A 37 -1.02 11.52 1.91
C ASP A 37 -0.94 10.81 3.27
N LEU A 38 -0.20 11.40 4.21
CA LEU A 38 0.00 10.85 5.55
C LEU A 38 -1.31 10.76 6.34
N ASP A 39 -2.25 11.68 6.11
CA ASP A 39 -3.56 11.67 6.80
C ASP A 39 -4.36 10.44 6.40
N LEU A 40 -4.47 10.20 5.10
CA LEU A 40 -5.10 8.97 4.59
C LEU A 40 -4.33 7.74 5.07
N LEU A 41 -3.00 7.74 4.96
CA LEU A 41 -2.16 6.58 5.26
C LEU A 41 -2.34 6.09 6.69
N VAL A 42 -2.22 7.00 7.69
CA VAL A 42 -2.38 6.62 9.10
C VAL A 42 -3.81 6.26 9.45
N SER A 43 -4.81 6.83 8.75
CA SER A 43 -6.23 6.53 8.97
C SER A 43 -6.63 5.10 8.59
N LEU A 44 -5.79 4.40 7.83
CA LEU A 44 -6.02 3.00 7.45
C LEU A 44 -5.66 2.01 8.56
N PHE A 45 -4.98 2.46 9.60
CA PHE A 45 -4.55 1.65 10.73
C PHE A 45 -5.45 1.87 11.94
N VAL A 46 -5.47 0.90 12.86
CA VAL A 46 -6.11 1.06 14.17
C VAL A 46 -5.48 2.24 14.92
N ASP A 47 -6.22 2.87 15.81
CA ASP A 47 -5.77 4.03 16.57
C ASP A 47 -4.65 3.71 17.59
N ASP A 48 -4.59 2.48 18.06
CA ASP A 48 -3.59 1.95 19.00
C ASP A 48 -2.52 1.08 18.30
N VAL A 49 -2.27 1.29 17.02
CA VAL A 49 -1.29 0.51 16.25
C VAL A 49 0.08 0.49 16.93
N ASN A 50 0.70 -0.70 16.99
CA ASN A 50 2.05 -0.87 17.54
C ASN A 50 3.10 -0.55 16.46
N VAL A 51 3.98 0.42 16.74
CA VAL A 51 5.06 0.90 15.86
C VAL A 51 6.45 0.50 16.38
N GLY A 52 6.50 -0.56 17.16
CA GLY A 52 7.76 -1.10 17.70
C GLY A 52 8.45 -0.10 18.65
N ALA A 53 9.71 0.22 18.38
CA ALA A 53 10.50 1.12 19.22
C ALA A 53 9.97 2.56 19.31
N ARG A 54 9.11 3.00 18.35
CA ARG A 54 8.47 4.31 18.36
C ARG A 54 7.23 4.37 19.27
N GLY A 55 6.81 3.25 19.84
CA GLY A 55 5.64 3.16 20.72
C GLY A 55 4.36 2.77 19.98
N THR A 56 3.24 3.35 20.39
CA THR A 56 1.91 2.98 19.87
C THR A 56 1.14 4.22 19.41
N GLY A 57 0.19 4.01 18.52
CA GLY A 57 -0.75 5.01 18.05
C GLY A 57 -0.39 5.64 16.71
N ARG A 58 -1.38 6.32 16.14
CA ARG A 58 -1.26 6.93 14.79
C ARG A 58 -0.24 8.06 14.72
N GLU A 59 0.05 8.75 15.82
CA GLU A 59 1.10 9.78 15.85
C GLU A 59 2.49 9.15 15.68
N ALA A 60 2.78 8.06 16.40
CA ALA A 60 4.02 7.32 16.23
C ALA A 60 4.14 6.74 14.81
N LEU A 61 3.03 6.22 14.26
CA LEU A 61 2.99 5.72 12.90
C LEU A 61 3.20 6.82 11.86
N ARG A 62 2.64 8.01 12.08
CA ARG A 62 2.85 9.18 11.22
C ARG A 62 4.32 9.57 11.15
N ALA A 63 4.98 9.63 12.31
CA ALA A 63 6.41 9.95 12.36
C ALA A 63 7.26 8.91 11.61
N GLU A 64 6.93 7.62 11.72
CA GLU A 64 7.58 6.54 10.98
C GLU A 64 7.41 6.69 9.46
N PHE A 65 6.18 6.96 9.00
CA PHE A 65 5.93 7.17 7.58
C PHE A 65 6.54 8.47 7.05
N ASP A 66 6.50 9.56 7.82
CA ASP A 66 7.11 10.83 7.42
C ASP A 66 8.60 10.66 7.16
N GLU A 67 9.32 10.02 8.09
CA GLU A 67 10.76 9.75 7.94
C GLU A 67 11.05 8.83 6.77
N SER A 68 10.36 7.68 6.69
CA SER A 68 10.62 6.69 5.65
C SER A 68 10.29 7.18 4.24
N LEU A 69 9.22 7.97 4.09
CA LEU A 69 8.80 8.52 2.81
C LEU A 69 9.62 9.73 2.37
N ARG A 70 10.23 10.48 3.30
CA ARG A 70 11.20 11.54 2.97
C ARG A 70 12.53 10.98 2.50
N ALA A 71 12.86 9.74 2.86
CA ALA A 71 14.07 9.08 2.40
C ALA A 71 14.02 8.67 0.92
N ILE A 72 12.85 8.63 0.31
CA ILE A 72 12.65 8.21 -1.09
C ILE A 72 11.96 9.32 -1.90
N GLY A 73 12.26 9.36 -3.20
CA GLY A 73 11.60 10.24 -4.16
C GLY A 73 10.26 9.69 -4.65
N VAL A 74 10.01 9.75 -5.94
CA VAL A 74 8.75 9.24 -6.55
C VAL A 74 8.61 7.73 -6.32
N SER A 75 7.42 7.30 -5.98
CA SER A 75 7.04 5.88 -5.92
C SER A 75 5.77 5.61 -6.72
N MET A 76 5.66 4.39 -7.19
CA MET A 76 4.45 3.87 -7.81
C MET A 76 4.28 2.41 -7.39
N LEU A 77 3.28 2.17 -6.55
CA LEU A 77 2.94 0.85 -6.02
C LEU A 77 1.80 0.23 -6.83
N PHE A 78 2.06 -0.91 -7.42
CA PHE A 78 1.06 -1.70 -8.14
C PHE A 78 0.66 -2.93 -7.32
N VAL A 79 -0.50 -2.85 -6.65
CA VAL A 79 -1.05 -3.94 -5.85
C VAL A 79 -1.61 -5.02 -6.77
N GLY A 80 -1.11 -6.24 -6.60
CA GLY A 80 -1.49 -7.41 -7.39
C GLY A 80 -2.35 -8.39 -6.61
N ASN A 81 -1.84 -9.62 -6.42
CA ASN A 81 -2.57 -10.68 -5.73
C ASN A 81 -2.86 -10.29 -4.27
N HIS A 82 -4.06 -10.60 -3.82
CA HIS A 82 -4.47 -10.38 -2.44
C HIS A 82 -5.29 -11.57 -1.96
N LEU A 83 -4.67 -12.42 -1.15
CA LEU A 83 -5.31 -13.49 -0.41
C LEU A 83 -5.75 -12.92 0.94
N ILE A 84 -6.97 -13.25 1.37
CA ILE A 84 -7.54 -12.80 2.64
C ILE A 84 -8.15 -14.02 3.33
N ASP A 85 -7.72 -14.27 4.56
CA ASP A 85 -8.20 -15.34 5.40
C ASP A 85 -8.87 -14.73 6.64
N ARG A 86 -10.16 -15.01 6.81
CA ARG A 86 -10.89 -14.59 8.01
C ARG A 86 -10.56 -15.52 9.18
N ASP A 87 -10.45 -14.95 10.37
CA ASP A 87 -10.31 -15.74 11.58
C ASP A 87 -11.60 -16.56 11.83
N GLU A 88 -11.44 -17.86 12.09
CA GLU A 88 -12.59 -18.76 12.33
C GLU A 88 -13.26 -18.54 13.69
N GLN A 89 -12.51 -18.02 14.66
CA GLN A 89 -12.95 -17.82 16.05
C GLN A 89 -13.41 -16.39 16.31
N ASP A 90 -12.90 -15.42 15.56
CA ASP A 90 -13.22 -14.00 15.72
C ASP A 90 -13.54 -13.36 14.37
N SER A 91 -14.83 -13.19 14.10
CA SER A 91 -15.32 -12.60 12.84
C SER A 91 -14.85 -11.16 12.59
N ASN A 92 -14.28 -10.49 13.60
CA ASN A 92 -13.70 -9.15 13.50
C ASN A 92 -12.21 -9.17 13.18
N LYS A 93 -11.61 -10.35 12.97
CA LYS A 93 -10.20 -10.49 12.62
C LYS A 93 -10.01 -11.16 11.28
N ALA A 94 -8.96 -10.79 10.60
CA ALA A 94 -8.51 -11.40 9.36
C ALA A 94 -6.99 -11.24 9.20
N THR A 95 -6.41 -12.11 8.38
CA THR A 95 -5.03 -11.97 7.88
C THR A 95 -5.06 -11.86 6.37
N GLY A 96 -3.95 -11.44 5.78
CA GLY A 96 -3.82 -11.43 4.33
C GLY A 96 -2.40 -11.39 3.85
N ILE A 97 -2.24 -11.86 2.62
CA ILE A 97 -0.98 -11.78 1.86
C ILE A 97 -1.25 -10.93 0.62
N VAL A 98 -0.50 -9.85 0.47
CA VAL A 98 -0.61 -8.94 -0.67
C VAL A 98 0.69 -8.94 -1.45
N TYR A 99 0.64 -9.22 -2.76
CA TYR A 99 1.78 -9.03 -3.65
C TYR A 99 1.72 -7.63 -4.27
N CYS A 100 2.85 -6.96 -4.26
CA CYS A 100 2.99 -5.63 -4.83
C CYS A 100 4.27 -5.52 -5.66
N ARG A 101 4.17 -4.91 -6.81
CA ARG A 101 5.34 -4.41 -7.54
C ARG A 101 5.43 -2.92 -7.31
N ALA A 102 6.60 -2.46 -6.88
CA ALA A 102 6.84 -1.05 -6.64
C ALA A 102 8.01 -0.56 -7.49
N ARG A 103 7.84 0.58 -8.15
CA ARG A 103 8.93 1.34 -8.73
C ARG A 103 9.19 2.53 -7.84
N ILE A 104 10.43 2.70 -7.41
CA ILE A 104 10.80 3.65 -6.37
C ILE A 104 12.07 4.38 -6.79
N GLN A 105 12.04 5.69 -6.73
CA GLN A 105 13.24 6.52 -6.75
C GLN A 105 13.90 6.41 -5.38
N PRO A 106 15.12 5.83 -5.26
CA PRO A 106 15.69 5.44 -3.96
C PRO A 106 16.05 6.61 -3.05
N GLU A 107 16.17 7.80 -3.61
CA GLU A 107 16.42 9.06 -2.91
C GLU A 107 15.67 10.17 -3.65
N PRO A 108 15.25 11.25 -2.99
CA PRO A 108 14.78 12.44 -3.69
C PRO A 108 15.81 12.90 -4.73
N ASP A 109 15.34 13.25 -5.91
CA ASP A 109 16.18 13.72 -7.03
C ASP A 109 17.22 12.70 -7.58
N SER A 110 17.18 11.45 -7.12
CA SER A 110 18.04 10.39 -7.65
C SER A 110 17.82 10.19 -9.15
N PRO A 111 18.88 10.06 -9.95
CA PRO A 111 18.75 9.64 -11.35
C PRO A 111 18.45 8.14 -11.49
N ARG A 112 18.36 7.40 -10.39
CA ARG A 112 18.12 5.96 -10.39
C ARG A 112 16.66 5.64 -10.13
N MET A 113 16.23 4.48 -10.59
CA MET A 113 14.93 3.90 -10.29
C MET A 113 15.14 2.42 -9.96
N ILE A 114 14.56 1.97 -8.87
CA ILE A 114 14.54 0.56 -8.49
C ILE A 114 13.15 -0.04 -8.67
N GLU A 115 13.11 -1.32 -8.97
CA GLU A 115 11.87 -2.11 -8.93
C GLU A 115 11.99 -3.14 -7.82
N GLN A 116 10.94 -3.25 -7.01
CA GLN A 116 10.81 -4.24 -5.96
C GLN A 116 9.60 -5.14 -6.20
N ALA A 117 9.79 -6.43 -6.02
CA ALA A 117 8.70 -7.38 -5.86
C ALA A 117 8.53 -7.65 -4.36
N ILE A 118 7.37 -7.27 -3.85
CA ILE A 118 7.08 -7.19 -2.43
C ILE A 118 5.98 -8.17 -2.06
N GLN A 119 6.10 -8.80 -0.91
CA GLN A 119 5.01 -9.41 -0.18
C GLN A 119 4.74 -8.60 1.08
N TYR A 120 3.49 -8.22 1.27
CA TYR A 120 3.00 -7.76 2.56
C TYR A 120 2.28 -8.90 3.25
N SER A 121 2.61 -9.11 4.53
CA SER A 121 1.86 -9.98 5.44
C SER A 121 1.08 -9.09 6.38
N ASP A 122 -0.25 -9.11 6.24
CA ASP A 122 -1.15 -8.18 6.88
C ASP A 122 -1.97 -8.83 7.98
N ARG A 123 -2.27 -8.06 9.02
CA ARG A 123 -3.28 -8.38 10.02
C ARG A 123 -4.31 -7.26 10.02
N TYR A 124 -5.59 -7.66 10.07
CA TYR A 124 -6.72 -6.75 10.01
C TYR A 124 -7.64 -6.93 11.21
N GLU A 125 -8.31 -5.85 11.60
CA GLU A 125 -9.36 -5.85 12.62
C GLU A 125 -10.51 -4.96 12.19
N CYS A 126 -11.74 -5.43 12.46
CA CYS A 126 -12.96 -4.67 12.28
C CYS A 126 -13.32 -3.98 13.60
N ARG A 127 -13.34 -2.64 13.60
CA ARG A 127 -13.80 -1.82 14.73
C ARG A 127 -14.95 -0.95 14.25
N ASP A 128 -16.06 -0.98 14.94
CA ASP A 128 -17.27 -0.21 14.62
C ASP A 128 -17.72 -0.37 13.14
N GLY A 129 -17.64 -1.62 12.64
CA GLY A 129 -18.08 -1.95 11.27
C GLY A 129 -17.10 -1.53 10.16
N ARG A 130 -15.92 -1.03 10.51
CA ARG A 130 -14.85 -0.64 9.57
C ARG A 130 -13.59 -1.46 9.79
N TRP A 131 -13.01 -1.96 8.70
CA TRP A 131 -11.76 -2.69 8.72
C TRP A 131 -10.55 -1.77 8.71
N TYR A 132 -9.50 -2.17 9.44
CA TYR A 132 -8.23 -1.46 9.58
C TYR A 132 -7.06 -2.44 9.53
N PHE A 133 -5.88 -1.95 9.19
CA PHE A 133 -4.65 -2.66 9.49
C PHE A 133 -4.36 -2.61 10.99
N VAL A 134 -4.05 -3.76 11.57
CA VAL A 134 -3.40 -3.89 12.89
C VAL A 134 -1.89 -3.89 12.73
N GLY A 135 -1.39 -4.41 11.62
CA GLY A 135 0.00 -4.41 11.26
C GLY A 135 0.20 -4.89 9.83
N ARG A 136 1.26 -4.40 9.22
CA ARG A 136 1.70 -4.78 7.88
C ARG A 136 3.19 -5.04 7.91
N LYS A 137 3.61 -6.28 7.58
CA LYS A 137 5.01 -6.65 7.45
C LYS A 137 5.39 -6.63 5.98
N HIS A 138 6.45 -5.89 5.65
CA HIS A 138 7.02 -5.81 4.31
C HIS A 138 8.17 -6.82 4.17
N GLU A 139 8.14 -7.63 3.12
CA GLU A 139 9.19 -8.58 2.75
C GLU A 139 9.44 -8.51 1.25
N LEU A 140 10.69 -8.67 0.84
CA LEU A 140 11.05 -8.65 -0.58
C LEU A 140 11.20 -10.07 -1.12
N PHE A 141 10.65 -10.34 -2.30
CA PHE A 141 11.10 -11.44 -3.14
C PHE A 141 12.44 -11.09 -3.78
N TRP A 142 12.53 -9.89 -4.35
CA TRP A 142 13.72 -9.33 -4.98
C TRP A 142 13.59 -7.82 -5.18
N GLY A 143 14.74 -7.18 -5.40
CA GLY A 143 14.84 -5.80 -5.85
C GLY A 143 15.91 -5.69 -6.92
N VAL A 144 15.71 -4.81 -7.90
CA VAL A 144 16.64 -4.57 -8.99
C VAL A 144 16.63 -3.09 -9.39
N GLU A 145 17.80 -2.57 -9.76
CA GLU A 145 17.90 -1.25 -10.38
C GLU A 145 17.48 -1.34 -11.85
N LEU A 146 16.63 -0.43 -12.31
CA LEU A 146 16.22 -0.36 -13.70
C LEU A 146 17.31 0.27 -14.55
N ALA A 147 17.59 -0.31 -15.72
CA ALA A 147 18.55 0.23 -16.68
C ALA A 147 18.08 1.57 -17.27
N GLU A 148 16.77 1.76 -17.40
CA GLU A 148 16.16 2.97 -17.91
C GLU A 148 15.53 3.78 -16.77
N GLN A 149 15.73 5.11 -16.80
CA GLN A 149 15.19 6.03 -15.82
C GLN A 149 13.95 6.75 -16.38
N PRO A 150 12.71 6.35 -16.00
CA PRO A 150 11.51 6.93 -16.58
C PRO A 150 11.30 8.40 -16.22
N LEU A 151 11.87 8.89 -15.11
CA LEU A 151 11.72 10.28 -14.67
C LEU A 151 12.62 11.27 -15.42
N THR A 152 13.62 10.78 -16.15
CA THR A 152 14.55 11.59 -16.94
C THR A 152 14.40 11.38 -18.45
N GLN A 153 13.37 10.65 -18.89
CA GLN A 153 13.12 10.42 -20.31
C GLN A 153 12.78 11.74 -21.01
N ALA A 154 13.34 11.90 -22.22
CA ALA A 154 12.92 12.99 -23.11
C ALA A 154 11.42 12.85 -23.43
N PRO A 155 10.72 13.97 -23.75
CA PRO A 155 9.35 13.91 -24.25
C PRO A 155 9.24 12.91 -25.40
N ALA A 156 8.35 11.94 -25.27
CA ALA A 156 8.13 10.97 -26.32
C ALA A 156 7.36 11.60 -27.49
N ASN A 157 7.65 11.16 -28.70
CA ASN A 157 6.86 11.53 -29.89
C ASN A 157 5.57 10.68 -29.95
N TRP A 158 4.73 10.87 -28.95
CA TRP A 158 3.46 10.18 -28.79
C TRP A 158 2.30 11.05 -29.27
N PRO A 159 1.06 10.53 -29.28
CA PRO A 159 -0.12 11.33 -29.61
C PRO A 159 -0.21 12.60 -28.78
N VAL A 160 -0.85 13.61 -29.34
CA VAL A 160 -0.98 14.97 -28.74
C VAL A 160 -1.40 14.88 -27.27
N GLY A 161 -0.69 15.60 -26.41
CA GLY A 161 -0.95 15.68 -24.97
C GLY A 161 -0.25 14.60 -24.13
N GLN A 162 0.51 13.68 -24.74
CA GLN A 162 1.32 12.71 -24.03
C GLN A 162 2.80 13.09 -24.07
N VAL A 163 3.49 12.82 -22.96
CA VAL A 163 4.93 13.09 -22.79
C VAL A 163 5.59 11.90 -22.09
N GLY A 164 6.89 11.72 -22.29
CA GLY A 164 7.66 10.65 -21.65
C GLY A 164 7.71 10.77 -20.12
N VAL A 165 7.77 12.02 -19.61
CA VAL A 165 7.71 12.32 -18.17
C VAL A 165 6.28 12.73 -17.81
N GLY A 166 5.71 12.09 -16.78
CA GLY A 166 4.36 12.37 -16.29
C GLY A 166 4.28 13.60 -15.39
N THR A 167 3.05 13.94 -15.00
CA THR A 167 2.74 15.10 -14.13
C THR A 167 2.44 14.69 -12.68
N ILE A 168 2.32 13.42 -12.41
CA ILE A 168 2.06 12.87 -11.08
C ILE A 168 3.34 12.23 -10.52
N PRO A 169 3.54 12.25 -9.19
CA PRO A 169 2.60 12.73 -8.16
C PRO A 169 2.65 14.23 -7.87
N HIS A 170 3.53 15.00 -8.48
CA HIS A 170 3.85 16.40 -8.15
C HIS A 170 2.64 17.34 -8.11
N ARG A 171 1.59 17.06 -8.91
CA ARG A 171 0.36 17.88 -8.94
C ARG A 171 -0.59 17.65 -7.76
N TYR A 172 -0.37 16.60 -6.93
CA TYR A 172 -1.24 16.35 -5.79
C TYR A 172 -0.95 17.31 -4.64
N ALA A 173 -2.00 17.88 -4.05
CA ALA A 173 -1.86 18.79 -2.92
C ALA A 173 -1.21 18.14 -1.69
N SER A 174 -1.46 16.85 -1.45
CA SER A 174 -0.80 16.07 -0.39
C SER A 174 0.71 15.96 -0.63
N TRP A 175 1.13 15.70 -1.86
CA TRP A 175 2.54 15.67 -2.24
C TRP A 175 3.23 17.02 -2.00
N GLN A 176 2.60 18.10 -2.46
CA GLN A 176 3.14 19.45 -2.30
C GLN A 176 3.29 19.83 -0.83
N ARG A 177 2.28 19.53 0.01
CA ARG A 177 2.35 19.78 1.46
C ARG A 177 3.41 18.93 2.16
N PHE A 178 3.61 17.70 1.71
CA PHE A 178 4.60 16.79 2.32
C PHE A 178 6.03 17.32 2.15
N TRP A 179 6.35 17.95 1.01
CA TRP A 179 7.69 18.46 0.71
C TRP A 179 7.90 19.93 1.08
N ALA A 180 6.87 20.67 1.43
CA ALA A 180 6.98 22.04 1.93
C ALA A 180 7.52 22.08 3.36
#